data_4b8dfc96beb66b4ad6de2f2ac5ea187c
#
_entry.id   4b8dfc96beb66b4ad6de2f2ac5ea187c
#
_cell.length_a   1.000
_cell.length_b   1.000
_cell.length_c   1.000
_cell.angle_alpha   90.00
_cell.angle_beta   90.00
_cell.angle_gamma   90.00
#
_symmetry.space_group_name_H-M   'P 1'
#
loop_
_entity.id
_entity.type
_entity.pdbx_description
1 polymer ?
#
loop_
_entity_poly.entity_id
_entity_poly.type
_entity_poly.pdbx_seq_one_letter_code
_entity_poly.pdbx_strand_id
1 'polypeptide(L)'
;MRDQKQFIRRLSKLGKEVLPSTASLWLYGSRARGTAHEESDWDLLILLDEESQKTTDFVQYAYPFTLMASEDDQMVIPQIYTKKQWQQMHFTPFVKNVEHDKIVLV
;
A
#
# COMPACT_ATOMS: atom_id res chain seq x y z
N MET A 1 19.11 -0.39 13.86
CA MET A 1 17.82 -0.97 13.46
C MET A 1 16.85 0.13 13.11
N ARG A 2 16.14 -0.02 12.01
CA ARG A 2 15.18 0.99 11.59
C ARG A 2 13.90 0.89 12.40
N ASP A 3 13.33 2.05 12.73
CA ASP A 3 12.07 2.11 13.45
C ASP A 3 10.91 1.87 12.47
N GLN A 4 10.26 0.71 12.59
CA GLN A 4 9.10 0.37 11.76
C GLN A 4 7.97 1.38 11.90
N LYS A 5 7.71 1.83 13.12
CA LYS A 5 6.63 2.80 13.38
C LYS A 5 6.89 4.12 12.65
N GLN A 6 8.14 4.56 12.63
CA GLN A 6 8.52 5.78 11.92
C GLN A 6 8.33 5.62 10.41
N PHE A 7 8.73 4.46 9.86
CA PHE A 7 8.55 4.20 8.44
C PHE A 7 7.07 4.17 8.05
N ILE A 8 6.23 3.53 8.88
CA ILE A 8 4.79 3.50 8.67
C ILE A 8 4.20 4.91 8.68
N ARG A 9 4.64 5.76 9.61
CA ARG A 9 4.19 7.16 9.63
C ARG A 9 4.58 7.91 8.38
N ARG A 10 5.77 7.65 7.84
CA ARG A 10 6.22 8.26 6.59
C ARG A 10 5.38 7.79 5.41
N LEU A 11 5.01 6.51 5.38
CA LEU A 11 4.11 5.99 4.34
C LEU A 11 2.74 6.67 4.40
N SER A 12 2.18 6.81 5.60
CA SER A 12 0.89 7.49 5.79
C SER A 12 0.96 8.94 5.34
N LYS A 13 2.02 9.65 5.72
CA LYS A 13 2.20 11.05 5.35
C LYS A 13 2.29 11.21 3.85
N LEU A 14 3.11 10.38 3.20
CA LEU A 14 3.24 10.43 1.75
C LEU A 14 1.91 10.12 1.05
N GLY A 15 1.16 9.13 1.58
CA GLY A 15 -0.16 8.80 1.05
C GLY A 15 -1.11 9.99 1.07
N LYS A 16 -1.11 10.74 2.16
CA LYS A 16 -1.96 11.94 2.27
C LYS A 16 -1.53 13.04 1.30
N GLU A 17 -0.24 13.10 0.96
CA GLU A 17 0.28 14.12 0.05
C GLU A 17 0.02 13.77 -1.42
N VAL A 18 0.15 12.49 -1.81
CA VAL A 18 0.14 12.13 -3.24
C VAL A 18 -1.17 11.49 -3.70
N LEU A 19 -1.96 10.91 -2.80
CA LEU A 19 -3.18 10.20 -3.19
C LEU A 19 -4.38 11.14 -3.16
N PRO A 20 -5.38 10.90 -4.05
CA PRO A 20 -6.65 11.63 -3.95
C PRO A 20 -7.31 11.39 -2.59
N SER A 21 -8.11 12.35 -2.14
CA SER A 21 -8.78 12.26 -0.83
C SER A 21 -9.74 11.08 -0.73
N THR A 22 -10.21 10.57 -1.86
CA THR A 22 -11.11 9.41 -1.93
C THR A 22 -10.39 8.07 -1.97
N ALA A 23 -9.05 8.08 -2.08
CA ALA A 23 -8.26 6.86 -2.14
C ALA A 23 -8.02 6.28 -0.75
N SER A 24 -7.69 4.98 -0.73
CA SER A 24 -7.26 4.29 0.48
C SER A 24 -5.85 3.74 0.29
N LEU A 25 -5.08 3.71 1.37
CA LEU A 25 -3.75 3.11 1.40
C LEU A 25 -3.69 2.16 2.58
N TRP A 26 -3.41 0.89 2.30
CA TRP A 26 -3.32 -0.15 3.33
C TRP A 26 -1.96 -0.81 3.29
N LEU A 27 -1.44 -1.12 4.47
CA LEU A 27 -0.30 -2.02 4.65
C LEU A 27 -0.85 -3.42 4.92
N TYR A 28 -0.31 -4.43 4.25
CA TYR A 28 -0.71 -5.81 4.49
C TYR A 28 0.52 -6.73 4.48
N GLY A 29 0.31 -8.04 4.56
CA GLY A 29 1.41 -8.99 4.53
C GLY A 29 2.16 -9.05 5.86
N SER A 30 3.39 -9.54 5.82
CA SER A 30 4.17 -9.82 7.04
C SER A 30 4.44 -8.57 7.88
N ARG A 31 4.63 -7.42 7.26
CA ARG A 31 4.84 -6.16 7.99
C ARG A 31 3.60 -5.75 8.78
N ALA A 32 2.42 -6.08 8.28
CA ALA A 32 1.17 -5.81 8.99
C ALA A 32 0.91 -6.83 10.09
N ARG A 33 1.26 -8.11 9.84
CA ARG A 33 1.04 -9.18 10.82
C ARG A 33 2.02 -9.18 11.97
N GLY A 34 3.13 -8.45 11.87
CA GLY A 34 4.18 -8.47 12.88
C GLY A 34 5.11 -9.68 12.79
N THR A 35 5.12 -10.37 11.65
CA THR A 35 5.98 -11.55 11.41
C THR A 35 7.17 -11.24 10.52
N ALA A 36 7.36 -9.96 10.16
CA ALA A 36 8.42 -9.55 9.27
C ALA A 36 9.79 -9.54 9.96
N HIS A 37 10.84 -9.66 9.17
CA HIS A 37 12.21 -9.41 9.59
C HIS A 37 12.76 -8.18 8.83
N GLU A 38 14.01 -7.80 9.10
CA GLU A 38 14.58 -6.55 8.57
C GLU A 38 14.57 -6.47 7.04
N GLU A 39 14.70 -7.60 6.36
CA GLU A 39 14.75 -7.64 4.89
C GLU A 39 13.38 -7.88 4.25
N SER A 40 12.31 -7.98 5.05
CA SER A 40 10.98 -8.20 4.51
C SER A 40 10.50 -6.99 3.73
N ASP A 41 9.82 -7.25 2.62
CA ASP A 41 9.21 -6.22 1.79
C ASP A 41 8.00 -5.60 2.49
N TRP A 42 7.66 -4.39 2.07
CA TRP A 42 6.48 -3.68 2.55
C TRP A 42 5.39 -3.79 1.50
N ASP A 43 4.37 -4.58 1.78
CA ASP A 43 3.25 -4.77 0.85
C ASP A 43 2.21 -3.68 1.04
N LEU A 44 2.04 -2.85 0.03
CA LEU A 44 1.08 -1.74 0.04
C LEU A 44 -0.03 -1.98 -0.96
N LEU A 45 -1.24 -1.62 -0.57
CA LEU A 45 -2.40 -1.62 -1.45
C LEU A 45 -2.96 -0.23 -1.54
N ILE A 46 -3.10 0.27 -2.77
CA ILE A 46 -3.73 1.54 -3.08
C ILE A 46 -5.06 1.24 -3.74
N LEU A 47 -6.13 1.76 -3.17
CA LEU A 47 -7.47 1.66 -3.75
C LEU A 47 -7.91 3.03 -4.23
N LEU A 48 -8.14 3.15 -5.52
CA LEU A 48 -8.56 4.40 -6.15
C LEU A 48 -10.07 4.38 -6.39
N ASP A 49 -10.70 5.52 -6.15
CA ASP A 49 -12.13 5.70 -6.41
C ASP A 49 -12.33 6.18 -7.85
N GLU A 50 -12.06 5.29 -8.79
CA GLU A 50 -12.16 5.53 -10.22
C GLU A 50 -13.01 4.45 -10.87
N GLU A 51 -13.57 4.75 -12.03
CA GLU A 51 -14.33 3.77 -12.79
C GLU A 51 -13.44 2.64 -13.32
N SER A 52 -12.23 3.01 -13.78
CA SER A 52 -11.23 2.06 -14.24
C SER A 52 -9.84 2.64 -14.03
N GLN A 53 -8.83 1.77 -13.97
CA GLN A 53 -7.44 2.21 -13.83
C GLN A 53 -6.97 2.90 -15.11
N LYS A 54 -6.14 3.94 -14.92
CA LYS A 54 -5.47 4.64 -16.03
C LYS A 54 -4.03 4.17 -16.12
N THR A 55 -3.45 4.23 -17.31
CA THR A 55 -2.06 3.82 -17.54
C THR A 55 -1.06 4.65 -16.73
N THR A 56 -1.44 5.88 -16.36
CA THR A 56 -0.58 6.79 -15.58
C THR A 56 -0.69 6.60 -14.08
N ASP A 57 -1.65 5.80 -13.60
CA ASP A 57 -1.91 5.66 -12.15
C ASP A 57 -0.70 5.14 -11.38
N PHE A 58 0.00 4.15 -11.92
CA PHE A 58 1.15 3.58 -11.23
C PHE A 58 2.24 4.62 -11.01
N VAL A 59 2.61 5.36 -12.06
CA VAL A 59 3.65 6.37 -11.95
C VAL A 59 3.22 7.51 -11.02
N GLN A 60 1.97 7.89 -11.10
CA GLN A 60 1.45 9.02 -10.33
C GLN A 60 1.30 8.68 -8.85
N TYR A 61 0.80 7.47 -8.52
CA TYR A 61 0.38 7.14 -7.16
C TYR A 61 1.22 6.09 -6.47
N ALA A 62 1.77 5.11 -7.20
CA ALA A 62 2.56 4.04 -6.58
C ALA A 62 4.05 4.32 -6.56
N TYR A 63 4.59 4.85 -7.65
CA TYR A 63 6.02 5.08 -7.77
C TYR A 63 6.61 5.97 -6.67
N PRO A 64 5.91 7.02 -6.18
CA PRO A 64 6.45 7.81 -5.08
C PRO A 64 6.80 7.00 -3.82
N PHE A 65 6.04 5.95 -3.53
CA PHE A 65 6.34 5.08 -2.40
C PHE A 65 7.61 4.27 -2.63
N THR A 66 7.83 3.80 -3.84
CA THR A 66 9.05 3.07 -4.21
C THR A 66 10.27 3.99 -4.05
N LEU A 67 10.18 5.23 -4.51
CA LEU A 67 11.26 6.21 -4.36
C LEU A 67 11.56 6.49 -2.89
N MET A 68 10.53 6.74 -2.10
CA MET A 68 10.72 7.01 -0.68
C MET A 68 11.39 5.84 0.03
N ALA A 69 10.94 4.62 -0.25
CA ALA A 69 11.50 3.43 0.39
C ALA A 69 12.97 3.21 0.01
N SER A 70 13.33 3.49 -1.23
CA SER A 70 14.72 3.31 -1.69
C SER A 70 15.70 4.20 -0.95
N GLU A 71 15.27 5.37 -0.48
CA GLU A 71 16.11 6.27 0.31
C GLU A 71 16.52 5.63 1.65
N ASP A 72 15.73 4.70 2.15
CA ASP A 72 15.98 4.00 3.42
C ASP A 72 16.44 2.55 3.20
N ASP A 73 16.86 2.20 1.99
CA ASP A 73 17.23 0.83 1.61
C ASP A 73 16.11 -0.17 1.90
N GLN A 74 14.85 0.27 1.79
CA GLN A 74 13.69 -0.58 1.93
C GLN A 74 13.06 -0.86 0.57
N MET A 75 12.30 -1.94 0.48
CA MET A 75 11.56 -2.28 -0.72
C MET A 75 10.07 -2.29 -0.43
N VAL A 76 9.35 -1.49 -1.20
CA VAL A 76 7.89 -1.45 -1.18
C VAL A 76 7.37 -2.14 -2.43
N ILE A 77 6.35 -2.96 -2.26
CA ILE A 77 5.66 -3.62 -3.39
C ILE A 77 4.24 -3.06 -3.42
N PRO A 78 4.01 -2.02 -4.23
CA PRO A 78 2.67 -1.41 -4.31
C PRO A 78 1.80 -2.14 -5.31
N GLN A 79 0.55 -2.38 -4.91
CA GLN A 79 -0.50 -2.88 -5.78
C GLN A 79 -1.56 -1.80 -5.89
N ILE A 80 -2.12 -1.61 -7.09
CA ILE A 80 -3.19 -0.64 -7.32
C ILE A 80 -4.40 -1.36 -7.88
N TYR A 81 -5.56 -1.09 -7.26
CA TYR A 81 -6.86 -1.49 -7.78
C TYR A 81 -7.81 -0.34 -7.62
N THR A 82 -8.88 -0.32 -8.39
CA THR A 82 -10.01 0.55 -8.08
C THR A 82 -10.84 -0.09 -6.97
N LYS A 83 -11.59 0.71 -6.24
CA LYS A 83 -12.50 0.19 -5.21
C LYS A 83 -13.50 -0.79 -5.83
N LYS A 84 -13.94 -0.51 -7.05
CA LYS A 84 -14.85 -1.39 -7.79
C LYS A 84 -14.21 -2.74 -8.10
N GLN A 85 -12.96 -2.75 -8.60
CA GLN A 85 -12.23 -3.99 -8.84
C GLN A 85 -12.06 -4.79 -7.56
N TRP A 86 -11.73 -4.12 -6.46
CA TRP A 86 -11.53 -4.75 -5.18
C TRP A 86 -12.79 -5.48 -4.71
N GLN A 87 -13.94 -4.84 -4.82
CA GLN A 87 -15.22 -5.44 -4.49
C GLN A 87 -15.54 -6.65 -5.37
N GLN A 88 -15.23 -6.57 -6.66
CA GLN A 88 -15.45 -7.67 -7.59
C GLN A 88 -14.56 -8.87 -7.29
N MET A 89 -13.42 -8.65 -6.65
CA MET A 89 -12.47 -9.71 -6.28
C MET A 89 -12.72 -10.28 -4.88
N HIS A 90 -13.82 -9.94 -4.22
CA HIS A 90 -14.05 -10.25 -2.80
C HIS A 90 -13.96 -11.75 -2.48
N PHE A 91 -14.20 -12.60 -3.45
CA PHE A 91 -14.20 -14.07 -3.27
C PHE A 91 -12.79 -14.67 -3.30
N THR A 92 -11.77 -13.89 -3.67
CA THR A 92 -10.41 -14.41 -3.82
C THR A 92 -9.71 -14.55 -2.48
N PRO A 93 -8.80 -15.53 -2.33
CA PRO A 93 -7.97 -15.63 -1.12
C PRO A 93 -7.14 -14.36 -0.88
N PHE A 94 -6.67 -13.73 -1.95
CA PHE A 94 -5.88 -12.50 -1.85
C PHE A 94 -6.65 -11.41 -1.11
N VAL A 95 -7.87 -11.11 -1.54
CA VAL A 95 -8.69 -10.09 -0.90
C VAL A 95 -8.97 -10.45 0.56
N LYS A 96 -9.33 -11.72 0.81
CA LYS A 96 -9.63 -12.17 2.17
C LYS A 96 -8.43 -12.00 3.09
N ASN A 97 -7.23 -12.35 2.63
CA ASN A 97 -6.02 -12.22 3.42
C ASN A 97 -5.67 -10.76 3.69
N VAL A 98 -5.79 -9.90 2.69
CA VAL A 98 -5.52 -8.48 2.85
C VAL A 98 -6.51 -7.85 3.84
N GLU A 99 -7.80 -8.15 3.67
CA GLU A 99 -8.83 -7.60 4.58
C GLU A 99 -8.61 -8.04 6.02
N HIS A 100 -8.11 -9.25 6.22
CA HIS A 100 -7.81 -9.76 7.56
C HIS A 100 -6.59 -9.07 8.18
N ASP A 101 -5.54 -8.87 7.38
CA ASP A 101 -4.23 -8.40 7.87
C ASP A 101 -4.08 -6.89 7.88
N LYS A 102 -4.86 -6.17 7.11
CA LYS A 102 -4.58 -4.77 6.76
C LYS A 102 -4.44 -3.83 7.96
N ILE A 103 -3.53 -2.90 7.81
CA ILE A 103 -3.43 -1.70 8.63
C ILE A 103 -3.76 -0.53 7.72
N VAL A 104 -4.78 0.23 8.07
CA VAL A 104 -5.20 1.40 7.28
C VAL A 104 -4.23 2.54 7.53
N LEU A 105 -3.56 3.00 6.48
CA LEU A 105 -2.62 4.12 6.56
C LEU A 105 -3.25 5.44 6.13
N VAL A 106 -4.16 5.36 5.16
CA VAL A 106 -4.94 6.52 4.70
C VAL A 106 -6.36 6.09 4.40
#